data_25647d9571bcfbf5564ea3235c6cfb08
#
_entry.id   25647d9571bcfbf5564ea3235c6cfb08
#
_cell.length_a   1.000
_cell.length_b   1.000
_cell.length_c   1.000
_cell.angle_alpha   90.00
_cell.angle_beta   90.00
_cell.angle_gamma   90.00
#
_symmetry.space_group_name_H-M   'P 1'
#
loop_
_entity.id
_entity.type
_entity.pdbx_description
1 polymer ?
#
loop_
_entity_poly.entity_id
_entity_poly.type
_entity_poly.pdbx_seq_one_letter_code
_entity_poly.pdbx_strand_id
1 'polypeptide(L)'
;MSSLLTVIAAPRRLEILRLVWDRERCAGEIHEAMPEVSFGAVSQHLRVLSTAGLVAQRAEGRFRYYLARKEDLGSLREWLETMWGDALARLKTRAEL
;
A
#
# COMPACT_ATOMS: atom_id res chain seq x y z
N MET A 1 -4.91 7.59 -19.86
CA MET A 1 -4.66 6.41 -19.01
C MET A 1 -3.62 6.73 -17.96
N SER A 2 -3.91 6.39 -16.71
CA SER A 2 -2.93 6.55 -15.65
C SER A 2 -1.91 5.42 -15.72
N SER A 3 -0.63 5.75 -15.79
CA SER A 3 0.42 4.74 -15.71
C SER A 3 0.56 4.28 -14.25
N LEU A 4 1.13 3.09 -14.04
CA LEU A 4 1.40 2.60 -12.69
C LEU A 4 2.29 3.57 -11.92
N LEU A 5 3.26 4.17 -12.61
CA LEU A 5 4.16 5.15 -12.00
C LEU A 5 3.40 6.37 -11.48
N THR A 6 2.42 6.85 -12.24
CA THR A 6 1.59 7.98 -11.82
C THR A 6 0.80 7.65 -10.56
N VAL A 7 0.25 6.43 -10.50
CA VAL A 7 -0.54 5.99 -9.34
C VAL A 7 0.32 5.91 -8.08
N ILE A 8 1.51 5.33 -8.16
CA ILE A 8 2.39 5.17 -7.00
C ILE A 8 3.21 6.41 -6.68
N ALA A 9 3.18 7.42 -7.54
CA ALA A 9 3.90 8.67 -7.28
C ALA A 9 3.29 9.48 -6.13
N ALA A 10 2.05 9.19 -5.75
CA ALA A 10 1.42 9.83 -4.60
C ALA A 10 1.92 9.15 -3.31
N PRO A 11 2.59 9.90 -2.41
CA PRO A 11 3.18 9.31 -1.19
C PRO A 11 2.19 8.52 -0.34
N ARG A 12 0.96 8.99 -0.22
CA ARG A 12 -0.06 8.31 0.58
C ARG A 12 -0.48 6.98 -0.03
N ARG A 13 -0.59 6.92 -1.36
CA ARG A 13 -0.92 5.67 -2.05
C ARG A 13 0.21 4.66 -1.92
N LEU A 14 1.45 5.14 -2.01
CA LEU A 14 2.62 4.28 -1.84
C LEU A 14 2.67 3.68 -0.43
N GLU A 15 2.35 4.49 0.57
CA GLU A 15 2.29 4.03 1.95
C GLU A 15 1.20 2.99 2.16
N ILE A 16 0.01 3.20 1.57
CA ILE A 16 -1.07 2.23 1.64
C ILE A 16 -0.65 0.91 0.98
N LEU A 17 -0.01 0.98 -0.18
CA LEU A 17 0.47 -0.20 -0.87
C LEU A 17 1.44 -1.00 0.01
N ARG A 18 2.33 -0.32 0.72
CA ARG A 18 3.25 -0.95 1.65
C ARG A 18 2.50 -1.66 2.79
N LEU A 19 1.46 -1.01 3.33
CA LEU A 19 0.67 -1.58 4.43
C LEU A 19 -0.05 -2.87 4.05
N VAL A 20 -0.44 -3.02 2.77
CA VAL A 20 -1.14 -4.20 2.28
C VAL A 20 -0.24 -5.12 1.47
N TRP A 21 1.07 -4.93 1.55
CA TRP A 21 2.04 -5.68 0.74
C TRP A 21 2.08 -7.16 1.07
N ASP A 22 2.21 -7.50 2.36
CA ASP A 22 2.34 -8.89 2.81
C ASP A 22 1.13 -9.40 3.58
N ARG A 23 0.18 -8.54 3.88
CA ARG A 23 -0.94 -8.88 4.75
C ARG A 23 -2.19 -8.12 4.34
N GLU A 24 -3.31 -8.81 4.26
CA GLU A 24 -4.59 -8.18 4.01
C GLU A 24 -4.94 -7.21 5.13
N ARG A 25 -5.52 -6.05 4.77
CA ARG A 25 -6.03 -5.08 5.73
C ARG A 25 -7.31 -4.48 5.19
N CYS A 26 -8.26 -4.20 6.08
CA CYS A 26 -9.46 -3.45 5.70
C CYS A 26 -9.17 -1.94 5.79
N ALA A 27 -10.06 -1.13 5.24
CA ALA A 27 -9.88 0.32 5.21
C ALA A 27 -9.73 0.93 6.62
N GLY A 28 -10.46 0.38 7.60
CA GLY A 28 -10.36 0.83 8.99
C GLY A 28 -8.96 0.62 9.57
N GLU A 29 -8.38 -0.55 9.33
CA GLU A 29 -7.03 -0.86 9.79
C GLU A 29 -5.99 0.05 9.12
N ILE A 30 -6.17 0.33 7.83
CA ILE A 30 -5.29 1.24 7.11
C ILE A 30 -5.38 2.65 7.68
N HIS A 31 -6.61 3.10 7.95
CA HIS A 31 -6.82 4.41 8.56
C HIS A 31 -6.18 4.52 9.94
N GLU A 32 -6.27 3.46 10.75
CA GLU A 32 -5.60 3.43 12.05
C GLU A 32 -4.10 3.59 11.95
N ALA A 33 -3.50 3.04 10.89
CA ALA A 33 -2.06 3.15 10.64
C ALA A 33 -1.66 4.52 10.06
N MET A 34 -2.63 5.27 9.55
CA MET A 34 -2.42 6.58 8.94
C MET A 34 -3.44 7.59 9.47
N PRO A 35 -3.45 7.85 10.78
CA PRO A 35 -4.50 8.67 11.38
C PRO A 35 -4.52 10.12 10.90
N GLU A 36 -3.44 10.61 10.33
CA GLU A 36 -3.35 11.95 9.76
C GLU A 36 -4.10 12.10 8.43
N VAL A 37 -4.50 10.95 7.83
CA VAL A 37 -5.25 10.93 6.57
C VAL A 37 -6.69 10.55 6.91
N SER A 38 -7.68 11.29 6.38
CA SER A 38 -9.08 11.00 6.66
C SER A 38 -9.48 9.62 6.10
N PHE A 39 -10.50 9.02 6.71
CA PHE A 39 -11.04 7.75 6.23
C PHE A 39 -11.51 7.85 4.77
N GLY A 40 -12.15 8.98 4.42
CA GLY A 40 -12.59 9.21 3.04
C GLY A 40 -11.43 9.26 2.05
N ALA A 41 -10.30 9.86 2.46
CA ALA A 41 -9.10 9.90 1.63
C ALA A 41 -8.49 8.50 1.47
N VAL A 42 -8.44 7.71 2.54
CA VAL A 42 -7.99 6.32 2.49
C VAL A 42 -8.83 5.53 1.49
N SER A 43 -10.16 5.65 1.59
CA SER A 43 -11.09 4.96 0.67
C SER A 43 -10.86 5.37 -0.78
N GLN A 44 -10.63 6.66 -1.02
CA GLN A 44 -10.36 7.18 -2.37
C GLN A 44 -9.05 6.63 -2.93
N HIS A 45 -8.00 6.60 -2.12
CA HIS A 45 -6.71 6.03 -2.53
C HIS A 45 -6.83 4.53 -2.84
N LEU A 46 -7.59 3.80 -2.03
CA LEU A 46 -7.82 2.37 -2.28
C LEU A 46 -8.57 2.14 -3.59
N ARG A 47 -9.53 3.02 -3.91
CA ARG A 47 -10.25 2.95 -5.18
C ARG A 47 -9.30 3.14 -6.35
N VAL A 48 -8.41 4.12 -6.27
CA VAL A 48 -7.42 4.37 -7.33
C VAL A 48 -6.50 3.16 -7.50
N LEU A 49 -6.00 2.60 -6.39
CA LEU A 49 -5.12 1.44 -6.42
C LEU A 49 -5.82 0.21 -7.00
N SER A 50 -7.09 -0.01 -6.62
CA SER A 50 -7.89 -1.14 -7.15
C SER A 50 -8.15 -0.99 -8.64
N THR A 51 -8.53 0.20 -9.07
CA THR A 51 -8.81 0.49 -10.49
C THR A 51 -7.56 0.29 -11.34
N ALA A 52 -6.39 0.62 -10.79
CA ALA A 52 -5.12 0.44 -11.49
C ALA A 52 -4.62 -1.02 -11.46
N GLY A 53 -5.31 -1.90 -10.74
CA GLY A 53 -4.91 -3.30 -10.65
C GLY A 53 -3.75 -3.59 -9.70
N LEU A 54 -3.43 -2.63 -8.81
CA LEU A 54 -2.32 -2.79 -7.88
C LEU A 54 -2.70 -3.51 -6.59
N VAL A 55 -3.98 -3.50 -6.24
CA VAL A 55 -4.49 -4.23 -5.08
C VAL A 55 -5.72 -5.02 -5.49
N ALA A 56 -5.87 -6.21 -4.89
CA ALA A 56 -7.08 -7.02 -4.99
C ALA A 56 -7.93 -6.76 -3.75
N GLN A 57 -9.23 -6.88 -3.89
CA GLN A 57 -10.13 -6.75 -2.75
C GLN A 57 -10.99 -8.00 -2.60
N ARG A 58 -11.29 -8.32 -1.36
CA ARG A 58 -12.10 -9.46 -0.97
C ARG A 58 -13.13 -8.99 0.03
N ALA A 59 -14.40 -9.32 -0.20
CA ALA A 59 -15.46 -8.99 0.74
C ALA A 59 -15.66 -10.13 1.73
N GLU A 60 -15.83 -9.80 3.01
CA GLU A 60 -16.14 -10.76 4.05
C GLU A 60 -17.05 -10.07 5.06
N GLY A 61 -18.33 -10.48 5.10
CA GLY A 61 -19.31 -9.80 5.91
C GLY A 61 -19.48 -8.36 5.44
N ARG A 62 -19.36 -7.42 6.39
CA ARG A 62 -19.47 -5.99 6.08
C ARG A 62 -18.12 -5.34 5.75
N PHE A 63 -17.04 -6.13 5.77
CA PHE A 63 -15.69 -5.62 5.55
C PHE A 63 -15.17 -5.98 4.16
N ARG A 64 -14.29 -5.13 3.65
CA ARG A 64 -13.49 -5.41 2.45
C ARG A 64 -12.03 -5.39 2.85
N TYR A 65 -11.33 -6.44 2.43
CA TYR A 65 -9.89 -6.59 2.70
C TYR A 65 -9.11 -6.37 1.42
N TYR A 66 -7.98 -5.71 1.54
CA TYR A 66 -7.14 -5.33 0.40
C TYR A 66 -5.77 -5.97 0.55
N LEU A 67 -5.23 -6.46 -0.56
CA LEU A 67 -3.90 -7.07 -0.61
C LEU A 67 -3.23 -6.66 -1.92
N ALA A 68 -1.94 -6.32 -1.85
CA ALA A 68 -1.18 -5.95 -3.05
C ALA A 68 -1.12 -7.11 -4.03
N ARG A 69 -1.21 -6.79 -5.31
CA ARG A 69 -1.09 -7.76 -6.42
C ARG A 69 0.35 -7.73 -6.92
N LYS A 70 1.27 -8.28 -6.14
CA LYS A 70 2.71 -8.24 -6.41
C LYS A 70 3.08 -8.82 -7.76
N GLU A 71 2.42 -9.91 -8.13
CA GLU A 71 2.70 -10.65 -9.36
C GLU A 71 2.42 -9.84 -10.63
N ASP A 72 1.65 -8.78 -10.51
CA ASP A 72 1.30 -7.93 -11.65
C ASP A 72 2.23 -6.72 -11.79
N LEU A 73 3.21 -6.57 -10.92
CA LEU A 73 4.09 -5.40 -10.89
C LEU A 73 5.38 -5.55 -11.69
N GLY A 74 5.73 -6.77 -12.09
CA GLY A 74 6.97 -6.99 -12.84
C GLY A 74 8.21 -6.49 -12.09
N SER A 75 9.09 -5.78 -12.79
CA SER A 75 10.33 -5.25 -12.20
C SER A 75 10.08 -4.18 -11.14
N LEU A 76 8.91 -3.54 -11.16
CA LEU A 76 8.55 -2.54 -10.15
C LEU A 76 8.49 -3.16 -8.76
N ARG A 77 8.13 -4.43 -8.68
CA ARG A 77 8.08 -5.17 -7.40
C ARG A 77 9.42 -5.16 -6.69
N GLU A 78 10.48 -5.50 -7.41
CA GLU A 78 11.83 -5.52 -6.83
C GLU A 78 12.26 -4.13 -6.38
N TRP A 79 11.98 -3.13 -7.19
CA TRP A 79 12.32 -1.75 -6.85
C TRP A 79 11.66 -1.31 -5.56
N LEU A 80 10.36 -1.58 -5.42
CA LEU A 80 9.59 -1.24 -4.21
C LEU A 80 10.13 -1.98 -2.98
N GLU A 81 10.35 -3.28 -3.11
CA GLU A 81 10.83 -4.11 -1.99
C GLU A 81 12.21 -3.68 -1.54
N THR A 82 13.08 -3.33 -2.48
CA THR A 82 14.42 -2.84 -2.17
C THR A 82 14.35 -1.50 -1.44
N MET A 83 13.53 -0.58 -1.95
CA MET A 83 13.35 0.73 -1.33
C MET A 83 12.85 0.62 0.11
N TRP A 84 11.83 -0.19 0.33
CA TRP A 84 11.26 -0.38 1.68
C TRP A 84 12.22 -1.15 2.59
N GLY A 85 12.92 -2.13 2.05
CA GLY A 85 13.89 -2.91 2.81
C GLY A 85 15.05 -2.07 3.30
N ASP A 86 15.58 -1.20 2.43
CA ASP A 86 16.66 -0.29 2.79
C ASP A 86 16.22 0.69 3.88
N ALA A 87 15.00 1.20 3.78
CA ALA A 87 14.45 2.09 4.80
C ALA A 87 14.33 1.39 6.16
N LEU A 88 13.85 0.15 6.16
CA LEU A 88 13.73 -0.64 7.39
C LEU A 88 15.10 -0.98 7.98
N ALA A 89 16.07 -1.29 7.13
CA ALA A 89 17.43 -1.59 7.57
C ALA A 89 18.06 -0.39 8.25
N ARG A 90 17.86 0.81 7.72
CA ARG A 90 18.36 2.05 8.33
C ARG A 90 17.74 2.31 9.69
N LEU A 91 16.43 2.11 9.83
CA LEU A 91 15.74 2.28 11.10
C LEU A 91 16.25 1.28 12.14
N LYS A 92 16.44 0.04 11.73
CA LYS A 92 16.93 -1.02 12.61
C LYS A 92 18.34 -0.71 13.10
N THR A 93 19.20 -0.23 12.23
CA THR A 93 20.57 0.15 12.58
C THR A 93 20.56 1.29 13.60
N ARG A 94 19.70 2.28 13.43
CA ARG A 94 19.56 3.38 14.40
C ARG A 94 19.09 2.89 15.75
N ALA A 95 18.18 1.94 15.80
CA ALA A 95 17.63 1.41 17.03
C ALA A 95 18.69 0.60 17.82
N GLU A 96 19.65 0.03 17.13
CA GLU A 96 20.69 -0.78 17.74
C GLU A 96 21.89 0.08 18.25
N LEU A 97 21.95 1.31 17.86
CA LEU A 97 22.97 2.23 18.31
C LEU A 97 22.60 2.88 19.64
#